data_db5f5a14dfb4dec82cc54a33775f1063
#
_entry.id   db5f5a14dfb4dec82cc54a33775f1063
#
_cell.length_a   1.000
_cell.length_b   1.000
_cell.length_c   1.000
_cell.angle_alpha   90.00
_cell.angle_beta   90.00
_cell.angle_gamma   90.00
#
_symmetry.space_group_name_H-M   'P 1'
#
loop_
_entity.id
_entity.type
_entity.pdbx_description
1 polymer ?
#
loop_
_entity_poly.entity_id
_entity_poly.type
_entity_poly.pdbx_seq_one_letter_code
_entity_poly.pdbx_strand_id
1 'polypeptide(L)'
;QTPQQDITVQLEQGKILPLVFRLTIPAVIAQLITFLYNIVDRMYVARIDGSGMDALAALGIVLPITLIIQAFANLVGLGGSPRAGIKLGEDNCKEANRIFNTAFFMLLVLGILIGMVTFLFSKQIVLLFGCPPSAVGFATAYLKIYSCGTLFVMLAQGLNPFILTQGYSFIAMSAVLIGAVINIVLDPIFIFTLRMGVRGSGLATIFSQFCSCICIICFFFSKKSLFHFSVKDMQISFARIANIVSLGFTPFIMTLTECAIQIVFNINLNRATGGNKDYTAALTVMLSALQLISLPLNGLGNGMQPFVSYNYGKGNAERLKQGIQYVTVIAFIFAVSIWSVSLAVPQMYAHIFSSSESVTGIVKHYMPFFLMGSIMFFVQMTLQNINVALGQAKSALLLAVIRKVIILIPLCFVLTHFLGFKGVYMSEGIADLVAGIITAIVIFKTFPKIFREREIEVKEKMQIR
;
A
#
# COMPACT_ATOMS: atom_id res chain seq x y z
N GLN A 1 -30.38 19.31 4.30
CA GLN A 1 -29.14 19.00 3.54
C GLN A 1 -28.99 17.47 3.46
N THR A 2 -28.74 16.93 2.30
CA THR A 2 -28.47 15.48 2.16
C THR A 2 -27.09 15.17 2.78
N PRO A 3 -26.87 13.96 3.34
CA PRO A 3 -25.55 13.57 3.90
C PRO A 3 -24.39 13.73 2.90
N GLN A 4 -24.68 13.75 1.62
CA GLN A 4 -23.73 13.98 0.53
C GLN A 4 -23.27 15.44 0.46
N GLN A 5 -24.18 16.41 0.68
CA GLN A 5 -23.84 17.83 0.72
C GLN A 5 -22.99 18.19 1.92
N ASP A 6 -23.20 17.52 3.07
CA ASP A 6 -22.42 17.77 4.28
C ASP A 6 -20.93 17.45 4.12
N ILE A 7 -20.57 16.37 3.40
CA ILE A 7 -19.16 15.99 3.24
C ILE A 7 -18.43 16.86 2.24
N THR A 8 -19.05 17.17 1.09
CA THR A 8 -18.46 18.08 0.11
C THR A 8 -18.26 19.47 0.69
N VAL A 9 -19.24 19.98 1.45
CA VAL A 9 -19.12 21.25 2.19
C VAL A 9 -17.98 21.20 3.22
N GLN A 10 -17.83 20.09 3.95
CA GLN A 10 -16.73 19.94 4.91
C GLN A 10 -15.36 19.92 4.22
N LEU A 11 -15.21 19.25 3.08
CA LEU A 11 -13.97 19.25 2.29
C LEU A 11 -13.63 20.64 1.77
N GLU A 12 -14.67 21.44 1.40
CA GLU A 12 -14.50 22.76 0.82
C GLU A 12 -14.34 23.87 1.86
N GLN A 13 -15.09 23.84 2.97
CA GLN A 13 -15.22 24.95 3.90
C GLN A 13 -14.91 24.59 5.39
N GLY A 14 -14.83 23.30 5.72
CA GLY A 14 -14.57 22.85 7.09
C GLY A 14 -13.21 23.32 7.63
N LYS A 15 -13.07 23.39 8.96
CA LYS A 15 -11.77 23.67 9.61
C LYS A 15 -10.74 22.61 9.21
N ILE A 16 -9.58 23.03 8.69
CA ILE A 16 -8.63 22.14 8.04
C ILE A 16 -8.03 21.12 9.02
N LEU A 17 -7.51 21.57 10.17
CA LEU A 17 -6.82 20.67 11.11
C LEU A 17 -7.71 19.54 11.67
N PRO A 18 -8.95 19.79 12.16
CA PRO A 18 -9.86 18.71 12.55
C PRO A 18 -10.20 17.78 11.40
N LEU A 19 -10.33 18.31 10.18
CA LEU A 19 -10.62 17.53 8.98
C LEU A 19 -9.45 16.61 8.63
N VAL A 20 -8.20 17.10 8.70
CA VAL A 20 -6.99 16.29 8.51
C VAL A 20 -7.02 15.09 9.46
N PHE A 21 -7.22 15.27 10.75
CA PHE A 21 -7.29 14.18 11.72
C PHE A 21 -8.43 13.21 11.43
N ARG A 22 -9.61 13.72 11.11
CA ARG A 22 -10.80 12.90 10.80
C ARG A 22 -10.56 12.00 9.58
N LEU A 23 -9.82 12.46 8.59
CA LEU A 23 -9.54 11.74 7.37
C LEU A 23 -8.35 10.77 7.53
N THR A 24 -7.30 11.20 8.24
CA THR A 24 -6.04 10.45 8.29
C THR A 24 -6.00 9.39 9.38
N ILE A 25 -6.57 9.66 10.57
CA ILE A 25 -6.54 8.68 11.67
C ILE A 25 -7.14 7.33 11.27
N PRO A 26 -8.36 7.26 10.68
CA PRO A 26 -8.90 5.98 10.25
C PRO A 26 -8.02 5.29 9.20
N ALA A 27 -7.43 6.03 8.27
CA ALA A 27 -6.55 5.47 7.26
C ALA A 27 -5.25 4.89 7.85
N VAL A 28 -4.67 5.57 8.84
CA VAL A 28 -3.51 5.05 9.61
C VAL A 28 -3.87 3.78 10.37
N ILE A 29 -5.00 3.78 11.06
CA ILE A 29 -5.49 2.60 11.80
C ILE A 29 -5.71 1.43 10.84
N ALA A 30 -6.29 1.65 9.66
CA ALA A 30 -6.47 0.60 8.66
C ALA A 30 -5.14 -0.04 8.24
N GLN A 31 -4.09 0.75 8.03
CA GLN A 31 -2.75 0.25 7.69
C GLN A 31 -2.15 -0.59 8.83
N LEU A 32 -2.26 -0.12 10.07
CA LEU A 32 -1.78 -0.86 11.24
C LEU A 32 -2.53 -2.18 11.44
N ILE A 33 -3.85 -2.18 11.27
CA ILE A 33 -4.67 -3.40 11.33
C ILE A 33 -4.22 -4.40 10.27
N THR A 34 -4.00 -3.94 9.04
CA THR A 34 -3.51 -4.78 7.94
C THR A 34 -2.15 -5.41 8.28
N PHE A 35 -1.24 -4.64 8.87
CA PHE A 35 0.06 -5.15 9.31
C PHE A 35 -0.07 -6.21 10.41
N LEU A 36 -0.90 -5.94 11.41
CA LEU A 36 -1.10 -6.85 12.54
C LEU A 36 -1.71 -8.19 12.10
N TYR A 37 -2.76 -8.15 11.28
CA TYR A 37 -3.37 -9.40 10.85
C TYR A 37 -2.43 -10.26 10.01
N ASN A 38 -1.58 -9.64 9.16
CA ASN A 38 -0.56 -10.37 8.40
C ASN A 38 0.46 -11.09 9.29
N ILE A 39 0.82 -10.49 10.44
CA ILE A 39 1.69 -11.13 11.43
C ILE A 39 0.97 -12.31 12.08
N VAL A 40 -0.27 -12.12 12.50
CA VAL A 40 -1.06 -13.15 13.21
C VAL A 40 -1.31 -14.36 12.31
N ASP A 41 -1.67 -14.15 11.03
CA ASP A 41 -1.84 -15.23 10.06
C ASP A 41 -0.56 -16.09 9.92
N ARG A 42 0.60 -15.45 9.78
CA ARG A 42 1.89 -16.17 9.74
C ARG A 42 2.18 -16.95 11.02
N MET A 43 1.81 -16.40 12.19
CA MET A 43 1.99 -17.07 13.48
C MET A 43 1.12 -18.34 13.57
N TYR A 44 -0.11 -18.32 13.06
CA TYR A 44 -0.96 -19.49 13.02
C TYR A 44 -0.41 -20.56 12.09
N VAL A 45 0.00 -20.18 10.87
CA VAL A 45 0.54 -21.14 9.89
C VAL A 45 1.85 -21.77 10.39
N ALA A 46 2.71 -21.02 11.06
CA ALA A 46 3.94 -21.55 11.65
C ALA A 46 3.70 -22.62 12.73
N ARG A 47 2.52 -22.65 13.34
CA ARG A 47 2.12 -23.59 14.42
C ARG A 47 1.39 -24.82 13.91
N ILE A 48 1.31 -25.06 12.60
CA ILE A 48 0.69 -26.27 12.05
C ILE A 48 1.54 -27.50 12.41
N ASP A 49 0.95 -28.46 13.10
CA ASP A 49 1.64 -29.67 13.56
C ASP A 49 2.26 -30.46 12.39
N GLY A 50 3.51 -30.86 12.55
CA GLY A 50 4.25 -31.72 11.62
C GLY A 50 4.64 -31.09 10.28
N SER A 51 4.04 -29.96 9.88
CA SER A 51 4.29 -29.32 8.58
C SER A 51 4.43 -27.79 8.65
N GLY A 52 4.51 -27.21 9.83
CA GLY A 52 4.53 -25.75 10.03
C GLY A 52 5.67 -25.05 9.32
N MET A 53 6.87 -25.63 9.28
CA MET A 53 8.03 -25.07 8.58
C MET A 53 7.86 -25.08 7.07
N ASP A 54 7.36 -26.18 6.48
CA ASP A 54 7.10 -26.27 5.04
C ASP A 54 5.92 -25.37 4.64
N ALA A 55 4.91 -25.27 5.51
CA ALA A 55 3.79 -24.37 5.35
C ALA A 55 4.21 -22.91 5.37
N LEU A 56 5.09 -22.53 6.30
CA LEU A 56 5.64 -21.17 6.39
C LEU A 56 6.53 -20.85 5.17
N ALA A 57 7.35 -21.82 4.72
CA ALA A 57 8.14 -21.69 3.50
C ALA A 57 7.24 -21.52 2.26
N ALA A 58 6.13 -22.26 2.19
CA ALA A 58 5.13 -22.11 1.13
C ALA A 58 4.51 -20.71 1.12
N LEU A 59 4.11 -20.17 2.27
CA LEU A 59 3.61 -18.79 2.38
C LEU A 59 4.67 -17.78 1.94
N GLY A 60 5.92 -17.96 2.31
CA GLY A 60 7.01 -17.08 1.89
C GLY A 60 7.13 -16.95 0.35
N ILE A 61 6.81 -18.02 -0.38
CA ILE A 61 6.78 -18.03 -1.85
C ILE A 61 5.49 -17.44 -2.42
N VAL A 62 4.35 -17.66 -1.75
CA VAL A 62 3.06 -17.17 -2.25
C VAL A 62 2.88 -15.67 -1.99
N LEU A 63 3.47 -15.13 -0.92
CA LEU A 63 3.36 -13.71 -0.58
C LEU A 63 3.75 -12.73 -1.70
N PRO A 64 4.91 -12.88 -2.40
CA PRO A 64 5.21 -12.02 -3.54
C PRO A 64 4.17 -12.12 -4.66
N ILE A 65 3.58 -13.30 -4.86
CA ILE A 65 2.53 -13.52 -5.87
C ILE A 65 1.26 -12.75 -5.49
N THR A 66 0.86 -12.82 -4.21
CA THR A 66 -0.31 -12.06 -3.72
C THR A 66 -0.08 -10.55 -3.77
N LEU A 67 1.15 -10.08 -3.52
CA LEU A 67 1.52 -8.67 -3.67
C LEU A 67 1.42 -8.20 -5.12
N ILE A 68 1.77 -9.04 -6.10
CA ILE A 68 1.57 -8.73 -7.52
C ILE A 68 0.09 -8.58 -7.84
N ILE A 69 -0.77 -9.46 -7.33
CA ILE A 69 -2.23 -9.34 -7.48
C ILE A 69 -2.74 -8.02 -6.89
N GLN A 70 -2.28 -7.68 -5.69
CA GLN A 70 -2.62 -6.41 -5.02
C GLN A 70 -2.09 -5.19 -5.80
N ALA A 71 -0.93 -5.31 -6.46
CA ALA A 71 -0.41 -4.24 -7.31
C ALA A 71 -1.37 -3.90 -8.45
N PHE A 72 -2.02 -4.90 -9.07
CA PHE A 72 -3.04 -4.65 -10.09
C PHE A 72 -4.31 -4.00 -9.51
N ALA A 73 -4.71 -4.34 -8.29
CA ALA A 73 -5.81 -3.65 -7.61
C ALA A 73 -5.46 -2.18 -7.35
N ASN A 74 -4.23 -1.90 -6.90
CA ASN A 74 -3.72 -0.55 -6.67
C ASN A 74 -3.57 0.24 -7.97
N LEU A 75 -3.18 -0.41 -9.09
CA LEU A 75 -3.15 0.20 -10.42
C LEU A 75 -4.49 0.87 -10.77
N VAL A 76 -5.57 0.17 -10.49
CA VAL A 76 -6.91 0.66 -10.82
C VAL A 76 -7.46 1.57 -9.71
N GLY A 77 -7.37 1.15 -8.46
CA GLY A 77 -7.94 1.86 -7.32
C GLY A 77 -7.27 3.21 -7.06
N LEU A 78 -5.95 3.21 -6.87
CA LEU A 78 -5.17 4.42 -6.63
C LEU A 78 -4.92 5.25 -7.90
N GLY A 79 -5.13 4.66 -9.09
CA GLY A 79 -5.11 5.39 -10.35
C GLY A 79 -6.42 6.12 -10.63
N GLY A 80 -7.55 5.50 -10.31
CA GLY A 80 -8.89 6.03 -10.61
C GLY A 80 -9.44 6.97 -9.54
N SER A 81 -9.25 6.64 -8.27
CA SER A 81 -9.87 7.37 -7.15
C SER A 81 -9.45 8.86 -7.06
N PRO A 82 -8.17 9.26 -7.21
CA PRO A 82 -7.81 10.68 -7.20
C PRO A 82 -8.40 11.44 -8.39
N ARG A 83 -8.45 10.80 -9.55
CA ARG A 83 -9.06 11.41 -10.74
C ARG A 83 -10.56 11.65 -10.56
N ALA A 84 -11.27 10.69 -9.97
CA ALA A 84 -12.66 10.86 -9.61
C ALA A 84 -12.84 12.01 -8.59
N GLY A 85 -11.96 12.10 -7.59
CA GLY A 85 -11.95 13.18 -6.60
C GLY A 85 -11.73 14.57 -7.21
N ILE A 86 -10.81 14.69 -8.17
CA ILE A 86 -10.59 15.93 -8.92
C ILE A 86 -11.86 16.32 -9.70
N LYS A 87 -12.52 15.35 -10.35
CA LYS A 87 -13.77 15.62 -11.08
C LYS A 87 -14.94 15.99 -10.16
N LEU A 88 -14.98 15.44 -8.94
CA LEU A 88 -15.93 15.89 -7.92
C LEU A 88 -15.67 17.35 -7.53
N GLY A 89 -14.40 17.73 -7.36
CA GLY A 89 -14.02 19.11 -7.07
C GLY A 89 -14.33 20.08 -8.23
N GLU A 90 -14.32 19.61 -9.49
CA GLU A 90 -14.75 20.36 -10.67
C GLU A 90 -16.29 20.46 -10.83
N ASP A 91 -17.07 20.00 -9.85
CA ASP A 91 -18.53 19.85 -9.89
C ASP A 91 -19.03 18.94 -11.04
N ASN A 92 -18.15 18.08 -11.58
CA ASN A 92 -18.48 17.14 -12.66
C ASN A 92 -18.73 15.73 -12.11
N CYS A 93 -19.81 15.59 -11.33
CA CYS A 93 -20.20 14.32 -10.71
C CYS A 93 -20.45 13.20 -11.76
N LYS A 94 -20.91 13.57 -12.96
CA LYS A 94 -21.17 12.60 -14.02
C LYS A 94 -19.87 11.95 -14.53
N GLU A 95 -18.83 12.72 -14.79
CA GLU A 95 -17.54 12.17 -15.22
C GLU A 95 -16.83 11.43 -14.06
N ALA A 96 -16.96 11.92 -12.83
CA ALA A 96 -16.46 11.21 -11.65
C ALA A 96 -17.09 9.81 -11.51
N ASN A 97 -18.41 9.70 -11.71
CA ASN A 97 -19.12 8.41 -11.69
C ASN A 97 -18.71 7.50 -12.86
N ARG A 98 -18.44 8.05 -14.04
CA ARG A 98 -17.92 7.28 -15.17
C ARG A 98 -16.53 6.72 -14.91
N ILE A 99 -15.64 7.48 -14.26
CA ILE A 99 -14.32 6.99 -13.85
C ILE A 99 -14.47 5.83 -12.86
N PHE A 100 -15.35 5.96 -11.86
CA PHE A 100 -15.64 4.90 -10.91
C PHE A 100 -16.14 3.62 -11.61
N ASN A 101 -17.13 3.72 -12.51
CA ASN A 101 -17.67 2.57 -13.24
C ASN A 101 -16.65 1.94 -14.19
N THR A 102 -15.77 2.74 -14.81
CA THR A 102 -14.65 2.23 -15.62
C THR A 102 -13.65 1.46 -14.73
N ALA A 103 -13.30 1.99 -13.57
CA ALA A 103 -12.43 1.32 -12.61
C ALA A 103 -13.05 0.01 -12.10
N PHE A 104 -14.34 0.02 -11.76
CA PHE A 104 -15.04 -1.19 -11.34
C PHE A 104 -15.01 -2.27 -12.45
N PHE A 105 -15.29 -1.91 -13.68
CA PHE A 105 -15.19 -2.83 -14.82
C PHE A 105 -13.78 -3.38 -15.00
N MET A 106 -12.75 -2.53 -14.92
CA MET A 106 -11.35 -2.96 -14.98
C MET A 106 -11.01 -3.97 -13.88
N LEU A 107 -11.46 -3.72 -12.64
CA LEU A 107 -11.24 -4.62 -11.51
C LEU A 107 -11.94 -5.97 -11.71
N LEU A 108 -13.16 -5.99 -12.25
CA LEU A 108 -13.85 -7.23 -12.59
C LEU A 108 -13.09 -8.04 -13.64
N VAL A 109 -12.72 -7.42 -14.74
CA VAL A 109 -12.03 -8.11 -15.84
C VAL A 109 -10.66 -8.61 -15.39
N LEU A 110 -9.87 -7.76 -14.74
CA LEU A 110 -8.54 -8.14 -14.24
C LEU A 110 -8.64 -9.19 -13.13
N GLY A 111 -9.62 -9.08 -12.23
CA GLY A 111 -9.82 -10.05 -11.16
C GLY A 111 -10.13 -11.46 -11.67
N ILE A 112 -11.00 -11.56 -12.67
CA ILE A 112 -11.34 -12.82 -13.31
C ILE A 112 -10.14 -13.35 -14.11
N LEU A 113 -9.49 -12.50 -14.92
CA LEU A 113 -8.36 -12.91 -15.75
C LEU A 113 -7.17 -13.39 -14.93
N ILE A 114 -6.76 -12.59 -13.93
CA ILE A 114 -5.63 -12.92 -13.06
C ILE A 114 -5.97 -14.15 -12.21
N GLY A 115 -7.19 -14.23 -11.65
CA GLY A 115 -7.66 -15.39 -10.92
C GLY A 115 -7.62 -16.67 -11.76
N MET A 116 -8.06 -16.62 -13.01
CA MET A 116 -8.02 -17.75 -13.94
C MET A 116 -6.57 -18.16 -14.27
N VAL A 117 -5.70 -17.21 -14.60
CA VAL A 117 -4.29 -17.47 -14.92
C VAL A 117 -3.56 -18.06 -13.72
N THR A 118 -3.73 -17.48 -12.53
CA THR A 118 -3.07 -17.99 -11.31
C THR A 118 -3.62 -19.34 -10.88
N PHE A 119 -4.90 -19.63 -11.11
CA PHE A 119 -5.49 -20.94 -10.83
C PHE A 119 -4.94 -22.02 -11.76
N LEU A 120 -4.97 -21.77 -13.08
CA LEU A 120 -4.53 -22.75 -14.09
C LEU A 120 -3.03 -23.04 -14.02
N PHE A 121 -2.23 -22.00 -13.80
CA PHE A 121 -0.75 -22.08 -13.79
C PHE A 121 -0.16 -22.05 -12.39
N SER A 122 -0.96 -22.32 -11.34
CA SER A 122 -0.54 -22.24 -9.94
C SER A 122 0.75 -23.00 -9.63
N LYS A 123 0.90 -24.23 -10.11
CA LYS A 123 2.10 -25.04 -9.90
C LYS A 123 3.32 -24.46 -10.62
N GLN A 124 3.15 -24.03 -11.87
CA GLN A 124 4.23 -23.44 -12.68
C GLN A 124 4.71 -22.13 -12.08
N ILE A 125 3.77 -21.28 -11.63
CA ILE A 125 4.07 -20.01 -10.97
C ILE A 125 4.86 -20.26 -9.67
N VAL A 126 4.40 -21.17 -8.82
CA VAL A 126 5.09 -21.52 -7.56
C VAL A 126 6.52 -22.03 -7.82
N LEU A 127 6.70 -22.88 -8.84
CA LEU A 127 8.02 -23.37 -9.23
C LEU A 127 8.93 -22.25 -9.80
N LEU A 128 8.36 -21.34 -10.58
CA LEU A 128 9.08 -20.17 -11.13
C LEU A 128 9.62 -19.27 -10.02
N PHE A 129 8.88 -19.16 -8.91
CA PHE A 129 9.31 -18.41 -7.73
C PHE A 129 10.29 -19.17 -6.82
N GLY A 130 10.78 -20.34 -7.25
CA GLY A 130 11.83 -21.09 -6.56
C GLY A 130 11.37 -21.84 -5.30
N CYS A 131 10.13 -22.32 -5.29
CA CYS A 131 9.59 -23.06 -4.15
C CYS A 131 10.36 -24.38 -3.92
N PRO A 132 10.79 -24.66 -2.66
CA PRO A 132 11.40 -25.93 -2.30
C PRO A 132 10.47 -27.12 -2.58
N PRO A 133 11.00 -28.28 -3.01
CA PRO A 133 10.17 -29.45 -3.35
C PRO A 133 9.19 -29.87 -2.24
N SER A 134 9.60 -29.80 -0.98
CA SER A 134 8.75 -30.10 0.20
C SER A 134 7.57 -29.16 0.35
N ALA A 135 7.68 -27.90 -0.06
CA ALA A 135 6.67 -26.85 0.11
C ALA A 135 5.77 -26.67 -1.12
N VAL A 136 6.12 -27.22 -2.30
CA VAL A 136 5.37 -27.03 -3.57
C VAL A 136 3.90 -27.43 -3.42
N GLY A 137 3.60 -28.53 -2.74
CA GLY A 137 2.25 -29.00 -2.53
C GLY A 137 1.40 -28.00 -1.74
N PHE A 138 1.94 -27.46 -0.66
CA PHE A 138 1.30 -26.47 0.20
C PHE A 138 1.12 -25.14 -0.54
N ALA A 139 2.17 -24.63 -1.19
CA ALA A 139 2.13 -23.37 -1.94
C ALA A 139 1.12 -23.43 -3.10
N THR A 140 1.08 -24.52 -3.86
CA THR A 140 0.14 -24.72 -4.96
C THR A 140 -1.31 -24.79 -4.45
N ALA A 141 -1.55 -25.49 -3.33
CA ALA A 141 -2.87 -25.60 -2.75
C ALA A 141 -3.38 -24.25 -2.24
N TYR A 142 -2.51 -23.49 -1.54
CA TYR A 142 -2.85 -22.14 -1.09
C TYR A 142 -3.15 -21.22 -2.27
N LEU A 143 -2.26 -21.18 -3.27
CA LEU A 143 -2.42 -20.29 -4.43
C LEU A 143 -3.67 -20.60 -5.23
N LYS A 144 -4.05 -21.87 -5.41
CA LYS A 144 -5.31 -22.26 -6.06
C LYS A 144 -6.53 -21.70 -5.33
N ILE A 145 -6.54 -21.88 -4.00
CA ILE A 145 -7.63 -21.35 -3.15
C ILE A 145 -7.66 -19.83 -3.27
N TYR A 146 -6.53 -19.15 -3.10
CA TYR A 146 -6.42 -17.70 -3.21
C TYR A 146 -6.89 -17.18 -4.58
N SER A 147 -6.58 -17.91 -5.64
CA SER A 147 -7.00 -17.59 -7.02
C SER A 147 -8.52 -17.55 -7.18
N CYS A 148 -9.25 -18.43 -6.51
CA CYS A 148 -10.72 -18.41 -6.51
C CYS A 148 -11.29 -17.14 -5.85
N GLY A 149 -10.56 -16.56 -4.90
CA GLY A 149 -10.94 -15.33 -4.22
C GLY A 149 -10.33 -14.06 -4.79
N THR A 150 -9.47 -14.15 -5.80
CA THR A 150 -8.75 -13.00 -6.38
C THR A 150 -9.69 -11.87 -6.78
N LEU A 151 -10.86 -12.17 -7.32
CA LEU A 151 -11.87 -11.18 -7.66
C LEU A 151 -12.29 -10.35 -6.43
N PHE A 152 -12.55 -10.99 -5.30
CA PHE A 152 -12.96 -10.29 -4.08
C PHE A 152 -11.82 -9.46 -3.50
N VAL A 153 -10.60 -9.96 -3.55
CA VAL A 153 -9.38 -9.21 -3.13
C VAL A 153 -9.24 -7.95 -3.98
N MET A 154 -9.35 -8.08 -5.31
CA MET A 154 -9.20 -6.95 -6.21
C MET A 154 -10.31 -5.92 -6.05
N LEU A 155 -11.55 -6.35 -5.89
CA LEU A 155 -12.69 -5.46 -5.65
C LEU A 155 -12.56 -4.78 -4.28
N ALA A 156 -12.22 -5.52 -3.21
CA ALA A 156 -12.06 -4.93 -1.89
C ALA A 156 -10.96 -3.87 -1.86
N GLN A 157 -9.78 -4.19 -2.39
CA GLN A 157 -8.67 -3.24 -2.40
C GLN A 157 -8.82 -2.11 -3.42
N GLY A 158 -9.32 -2.41 -4.61
CA GLY A 158 -9.42 -1.43 -5.68
C GLY A 158 -10.57 -0.43 -5.50
N LEU A 159 -11.67 -0.81 -4.84
CA LEU A 159 -12.81 0.08 -4.58
C LEU A 159 -12.68 0.87 -3.28
N ASN A 160 -11.94 0.38 -2.29
CA ASN A 160 -11.77 1.07 -1.01
C ASN A 160 -11.25 2.52 -1.16
N PRO A 161 -10.26 2.83 -2.04
CA PRO A 161 -9.83 4.20 -2.29
C PRO A 161 -10.94 5.14 -2.80
N PHE A 162 -11.96 4.62 -3.48
CA PHE A 162 -13.11 5.43 -3.91
C PHE A 162 -14.05 5.80 -2.75
N ILE A 163 -14.11 4.98 -1.69
CA ILE A 163 -14.80 5.36 -0.44
C ILE A 163 -14.03 6.49 0.24
N LEU A 164 -12.69 6.35 0.33
CA LEU A 164 -11.81 7.40 0.85
C LEU A 164 -12.00 8.71 0.10
N THR A 165 -12.01 8.68 -1.24
CA THR A 165 -12.16 9.88 -2.09
C THR A 165 -13.43 10.67 -1.79
N GLN A 166 -14.48 10.01 -1.33
CA GLN A 166 -15.71 10.66 -0.90
C GLN A 166 -15.65 11.23 0.53
N GLY A 167 -14.51 11.08 1.24
CA GLY A 167 -14.33 11.55 2.62
C GLY A 167 -14.85 10.58 3.71
N TYR A 168 -15.29 9.37 3.34
CA TYR A 168 -15.80 8.36 4.28
C TYR A 168 -14.68 7.44 4.82
N SER A 169 -13.59 8.04 5.34
CA SER A 169 -12.41 7.29 5.83
C SER A 169 -12.75 6.26 6.91
N PHE A 170 -13.72 6.56 7.78
CA PHE A 170 -14.17 5.62 8.82
C PHE A 170 -14.83 4.37 8.22
N ILE A 171 -15.62 4.51 7.17
CA ILE A 171 -16.27 3.37 6.48
C ILE A 171 -15.21 2.54 5.75
N ALA A 172 -14.26 3.19 5.07
CA ALA A 172 -13.15 2.52 4.43
C ALA A 172 -12.31 1.70 5.43
N MET A 173 -11.98 2.27 6.59
CA MET A 173 -11.32 1.58 7.71
C MET A 173 -12.16 0.41 8.22
N SER A 174 -13.46 0.61 8.42
CA SER A 174 -14.34 -0.43 8.96
C SER A 174 -14.40 -1.66 8.06
N ALA A 175 -14.39 -1.49 6.74
CA ALA A 175 -14.35 -2.61 5.81
C ALA A 175 -13.05 -3.43 5.94
N VAL A 176 -11.90 -2.76 6.14
CA VAL A 176 -10.61 -3.43 6.41
C VAL A 176 -10.64 -4.14 7.75
N LEU A 177 -11.16 -3.48 8.80
CA LEU A 177 -11.26 -4.05 10.14
C LEU A 177 -12.13 -5.31 10.17
N ILE A 178 -13.30 -5.28 9.51
CA ILE A 178 -14.20 -6.44 9.41
C ILE A 178 -13.46 -7.62 8.76
N GLY A 179 -12.75 -7.38 7.65
CA GLY A 179 -11.95 -8.41 7.01
C GLY A 179 -10.88 -8.99 7.95
N ALA A 180 -10.12 -8.12 8.62
CA ALA A 180 -9.06 -8.53 9.53
C ALA A 180 -9.59 -9.35 10.72
N VAL A 181 -10.67 -8.91 11.36
CA VAL A 181 -11.29 -9.62 12.49
C VAL A 181 -11.80 -10.99 12.05
N ILE A 182 -12.49 -11.05 10.91
CA ILE A 182 -13.00 -12.34 10.37
C ILE A 182 -11.83 -13.28 10.06
N ASN A 183 -10.74 -12.77 9.48
CA ASN A 183 -9.57 -13.59 9.19
C ASN A 183 -8.95 -14.16 10.47
N ILE A 184 -8.66 -13.31 11.46
CA ILE A 184 -8.08 -13.73 12.76
C ILE A 184 -8.95 -14.77 13.48
N VAL A 185 -10.27 -14.68 13.36
CA VAL A 185 -11.20 -15.63 13.97
C VAL A 185 -11.29 -16.94 13.18
N LEU A 186 -11.32 -16.86 11.84
CA LEU A 186 -11.48 -18.04 11.00
C LEU A 186 -10.19 -18.86 10.83
N ASP A 187 -9.01 -18.21 10.89
CA ASP A 187 -7.73 -18.90 10.77
C ASP A 187 -7.61 -20.09 11.76
N PRO A 188 -7.72 -19.90 13.09
CA PRO A 188 -7.59 -21.01 14.02
C PRO A 188 -8.69 -22.08 13.83
N ILE A 189 -9.89 -21.68 13.43
CA ILE A 189 -11.01 -22.61 13.18
C ILE A 189 -10.67 -23.50 11.98
N PHE A 190 -10.27 -22.92 10.86
CA PHE A 190 -10.01 -23.69 9.64
C PHE A 190 -8.66 -24.44 9.71
N ILE A 191 -7.63 -23.83 10.29
CA ILE A 191 -6.30 -24.44 10.39
C ILE A 191 -6.31 -25.60 11.37
N PHE A 192 -6.78 -25.38 12.61
CA PHE A 192 -6.63 -26.33 13.71
C PHE A 192 -7.90 -27.15 13.96
N THR A 193 -9.07 -26.51 14.11
CA THR A 193 -10.32 -27.22 14.46
C THR A 193 -10.80 -28.11 13.31
N LEU A 194 -10.82 -27.59 12.09
CA LEU A 194 -11.17 -28.34 10.88
C LEU A 194 -9.97 -29.08 10.26
N ARG A 195 -8.78 -28.95 10.84
CA ARG A 195 -7.53 -29.61 10.42
C ARG A 195 -7.19 -29.42 8.94
N MET A 196 -7.54 -28.29 8.36
CA MET A 196 -7.30 -28.01 6.95
C MET A 196 -5.86 -27.51 6.69
N GLY A 197 -5.10 -27.18 7.73
CA GLY A 197 -3.72 -26.68 7.63
C GLY A 197 -3.62 -25.43 6.75
N VAL A 198 -2.65 -25.39 5.84
CA VAL A 198 -2.41 -24.25 4.92
C VAL A 198 -3.62 -23.90 4.05
N ARG A 199 -4.41 -24.92 3.66
CA ARG A 199 -5.65 -24.70 2.90
C ARG A 199 -6.67 -23.91 3.72
N GLY A 200 -6.69 -24.14 5.03
CA GLY A 200 -7.56 -23.42 5.97
C GLY A 200 -7.24 -21.93 6.02
N SER A 201 -5.95 -21.55 6.14
CA SER A 201 -5.52 -20.15 6.09
C SER A 201 -5.92 -19.50 4.75
N GLY A 202 -5.69 -20.16 3.61
CA GLY A 202 -6.13 -19.65 2.31
C GLY A 202 -7.63 -19.38 2.23
N LEU A 203 -8.46 -20.30 2.75
CA LEU A 203 -9.93 -20.16 2.80
C LEU A 203 -10.36 -19.03 3.75
N ALA A 204 -9.75 -18.90 4.93
CA ALA A 204 -10.03 -17.83 5.87
C ALA A 204 -9.72 -16.44 5.24
N THR A 205 -8.59 -16.35 4.56
CA THR A 205 -8.21 -15.12 3.83
C THR A 205 -9.25 -14.75 2.77
N ILE A 206 -9.68 -15.70 1.93
CA ILE A 206 -10.66 -15.40 0.89
C ILE A 206 -12.02 -15.03 1.48
N PHE A 207 -12.48 -15.76 2.50
CA PHE A 207 -13.76 -15.48 3.12
C PHE A 207 -13.76 -14.10 3.79
N SER A 208 -12.66 -13.71 4.43
CA SER A 208 -12.49 -12.38 5.01
C SER A 208 -12.53 -11.28 3.95
N GLN A 209 -11.84 -11.49 2.82
CA GLN A 209 -11.86 -10.54 1.69
C GLN A 209 -13.24 -10.47 1.02
N PHE A 210 -13.95 -11.57 0.94
CA PHE A 210 -15.34 -11.60 0.47
C PHE A 210 -16.26 -10.75 1.36
N CYS A 211 -16.16 -10.88 2.69
CA CYS A 211 -16.92 -10.05 3.63
C CYS A 211 -16.56 -8.56 3.53
N SER A 212 -15.27 -8.23 3.44
CA SER A 212 -14.81 -6.87 3.16
C SER A 212 -15.39 -6.32 1.85
N CYS A 213 -15.36 -7.11 0.79
CA CYS A 213 -15.90 -6.74 -0.51
C CYS A 213 -17.40 -6.46 -0.44
N ILE A 214 -18.19 -7.30 0.26
CA ILE A 214 -19.62 -7.06 0.48
C ILE A 214 -19.85 -5.73 1.19
N CYS A 215 -19.12 -5.44 2.27
CA CYS A 215 -19.24 -4.18 3.01
C CYS A 215 -19.00 -2.97 2.09
N ILE A 216 -17.97 -3.04 1.24
CA ILE A 216 -17.63 -1.98 0.29
C ILE A 216 -18.73 -1.82 -0.78
N ILE A 217 -19.21 -2.92 -1.36
CA ILE A 217 -20.28 -2.91 -2.36
C ILE A 217 -21.58 -2.36 -1.75
N CYS A 218 -21.95 -2.79 -0.54
CA CYS A 218 -23.13 -2.28 0.17
C CYS A 218 -23.06 -0.76 0.39
N PHE A 219 -21.86 -0.22 0.67
CA PHE A 219 -21.71 1.22 0.77
C PHE A 219 -22.05 1.92 -0.54
N PHE A 220 -21.59 1.41 -1.69
CA PHE A 220 -21.89 2.02 -3.00
C PHE A 220 -23.37 1.90 -3.42
N PHE A 221 -24.12 0.97 -2.86
CA PHE A 221 -25.59 0.93 -3.01
C PHE A 221 -26.31 1.85 -2.02
N SER A 222 -25.63 2.38 -1.01
CA SER A 222 -26.26 3.25 -0.04
C SER A 222 -26.51 4.65 -0.58
N LYS A 223 -27.53 5.34 -0.04
CA LYS A 223 -27.84 6.75 -0.36
C LYS A 223 -26.73 7.74 0.05
N LYS A 224 -25.74 7.28 0.80
CA LYS A 224 -24.59 8.11 1.22
C LYS A 224 -23.52 8.22 0.16
N SER A 225 -23.42 7.24 -0.73
CA SER A 225 -22.41 7.24 -1.78
C SER A 225 -22.71 8.27 -2.87
N LEU A 226 -21.66 9.00 -3.28
CA LEU A 226 -21.69 9.88 -4.46
C LEU A 226 -21.53 9.10 -5.76
N PHE A 227 -20.95 7.90 -5.69
CA PHE A 227 -20.75 7.02 -6.82
C PHE A 227 -21.79 5.91 -6.83
N HIS A 228 -22.35 5.65 -7.97
CA HIS A 228 -23.37 4.62 -8.16
C HIS A 228 -23.01 3.72 -9.33
N PHE A 229 -23.29 2.43 -9.19
CA PHE A 229 -23.13 1.49 -10.28
C PHE A 229 -24.13 1.80 -11.40
N SER A 230 -23.62 1.98 -12.61
CA SER A 230 -24.42 2.29 -13.80
C SER A 230 -23.88 1.55 -15.01
N VAL A 231 -24.64 0.61 -15.53
CA VAL A 231 -24.26 -0.13 -16.75
C VAL A 231 -24.07 0.80 -17.95
N LYS A 232 -24.82 1.90 -18.00
CA LYS A 232 -24.69 2.92 -19.06
C LYS A 232 -23.37 3.68 -18.99
N ASP A 233 -22.81 3.85 -17.79
CA ASP A 233 -21.55 4.54 -17.54
C ASP A 233 -20.33 3.59 -17.62
N MET A 234 -20.55 2.28 -17.73
CA MET A 234 -19.50 1.26 -17.96
C MET A 234 -18.99 1.26 -19.41
N GLN A 235 -19.33 2.25 -20.22
CA GLN A 235 -18.81 2.37 -21.59
C GLN A 235 -17.29 2.38 -21.58
N ILE A 236 -16.70 1.42 -22.29
CA ILE A 236 -15.27 1.29 -22.45
C ILE A 236 -14.74 2.52 -23.17
N SER A 237 -14.02 3.36 -22.46
CA SER A 237 -13.29 4.49 -23.02
C SER A 237 -11.80 4.26 -22.83
N PHE A 238 -11.08 3.99 -23.92
CA PHE A 238 -9.64 3.80 -23.89
C PHE A 238 -8.92 5.01 -23.26
N ALA A 239 -9.42 6.22 -23.49
CA ALA A 239 -8.88 7.43 -22.88
C ALA A 239 -9.01 7.42 -21.34
N ARG A 240 -10.15 6.97 -20.77
CA ARG A 240 -10.32 6.84 -19.32
C ARG A 240 -9.43 5.73 -18.75
N ILE A 241 -9.38 4.58 -19.41
CA ILE A 241 -8.51 3.46 -19.02
C ILE A 241 -7.05 3.93 -19.01
N ALA A 242 -6.58 4.55 -20.09
CA ALA A 242 -5.21 5.08 -20.17
C ALA A 242 -4.91 6.12 -19.08
N ASN A 243 -5.89 6.98 -18.77
CA ASN A 243 -5.78 7.93 -17.69
C ASN A 243 -5.68 7.27 -16.32
N ILE A 244 -6.50 6.26 -16.01
CA ILE A 244 -6.43 5.48 -14.76
C ILE A 244 -5.09 4.78 -14.68
N VAL A 245 -4.69 4.04 -15.71
CA VAL A 245 -3.43 3.29 -15.75
C VAL A 245 -2.23 4.21 -15.60
N SER A 246 -2.20 5.37 -16.27
CA SER A 246 -1.05 6.30 -16.22
C SER A 246 -0.75 6.78 -14.80
N LEU A 247 -1.78 7.07 -14.00
CA LEU A 247 -1.59 7.48 -12.60
C LEU A 247 -1.34 6.28 -11.69
N GLY A 248 -2.09 5.20 -11.88
CA GLY A 248 -1.98 3.98 -11.10
C GLY A 248 -0.70 3.18 -11.36
N PHE A 249 0.01 3.47 -12.46
CA PHE A 249 1.29 2.83 -12.76
C PHE A 249 2.36 3.13 -11.70
N THR A 250 2.27 4.30 -11.04
CA THR A 250 3.16 4.63 -9.92
C THR A 250 3.01 3.67 -8.73
N PRO A 251 1.84 3.53 -8.08
CA PRO A 251 1.69 2.58 -6.97
C PRO A 251 1.87 1.13 -7.41
N PHE A 252 1.56 0.79 -8.66
CA PHE A 252 1.85 -0.52 -9.22
C PHE A 252 3.34 -0.82 -9.22
N ILE A 253 4.17 0.04 -9.81
CA ILE A 253 5.63 -0.11 -9.83
C ILE A 253 6.21 -0.08 -8.41
N MET A 254 5.70 0.76 -7.52
CA MET A 254 6.14 0.78 -6.12
C MET A 254 5.95 -0.58 -5.45
N THR A 255 4.82 -1.22 -5.65
CA THR A 255 4.55 -2.55 -5.07
C THR A 255 5.43 -3.63 -5.69
N LEU A 256 5.61 -3.63 -7.01
CA LEU A 256 6.49 -4.59 -7.69
C LEU A 256 7.96 -4.44 -7.28
N THR A 257 8.43 -3.21 -7.15
CA THR A 257 9.82 -2.97 -6.75
C THR A 257 10.10 -3.37 -5.30
N GLU A 258 9.11 -3.33 -4.39
CA GLU A 258 9.25 -3.91 -3.04
C GLU A 258 9.60 -5.40 -3.10
N CYS A 259 8.90 -6.17 -3.93
CA CYS A 259 9.21 -7.59 -4.12
C CYS A 259 10.62 -7.79 -4.69
N ALA A 260 11.00 -7.00 -5.70
CA ALA A 260 12.32 -7.09 -6.33
C ALA A 260 13.46 -6.76 -5.35
N ILE A 261 13.29 -5.75 -4.49
CA ILE A 261 14.28 -5.35 -3.48
C ILE A 261 14.49 -6.47 -2.46
N GLN A 262 13.43 -7.10 -1.97
CA GLN A 262 13.55 -8.23 -1.03
C GLN A 262 14.38 -9.37 -1.65
N ILE A 263 14.16 -9.67 -2.93
CA ILE A 263 14.95 -10.69 -3.67
C ILE A 263 16.41 -10.25 -3.76
N VAL A 264 16.68 -9.02 -4.16
CA VAL A 264 18.05 -8.47 -4.30
C VAL A 264 18.79 -8.51 -2.96
N PHE A 265 18.14 -8.10 -1.87
CA PHE A 265 18.74 -8.15 -0.54
C PHE A 265 19.07 -9.58 -0.11
N ASN A 266 18.15 -10.51 -0.28
CA ASN A 266 18.37 -11.91 0.08
C ASN A 266 19.51 -12.54 -0.73
N ILE A 267 19.58 -12.30 -2.05
CA ILE A 267 20.65 -12.82 -2.91
C ILE A 267 22.01 -12.27 -2.48
N ASN A 268 22.12 -10.95 -2.31
CA ASN A 268 23.38 -10.31 -1.93
C ASN A 268 23.81 -10.73 -0.51
N LEU A 269 22.86 -10.81 0.42
CA LEU A 269 23.15 -11.22 1.81
C LEU A 269 23.61 -12.68 1.87
N ASN A 270 22.93 -13.60 1.18
CA ASN A 270 23.31 -15.00 1.12
C ASN A 270 24.71 -15.20 0.48
N ARG A 271 25.01 -14.44 -0.57
CA ARG A 271 26.36 -14.47 -1.18
C ARG A 271 27.44 -13.95 -0.23
N ALA A 272 27.16 -12.85 0.48
CA ALA A 272 28.13 -12.21 1.36
C ALA A 272 28.36 -12.94 2.70
N THR A 273 27.39 -13.77 3.15
CA THR A 273 27.43 -14.47 4.44
C THR A 273 27.60 -15.98 4.32
N GLY A 274 27.74 -16.51 3.10
CA GLY A 274 27.79 -17.95 2.86
C GLY A 274 26.50 -18.69 3.23
N GLY A 275 25.35 -18.00 3.22
CA GLY A 275 24.04 -18.57 3.54
C GLY A 275 23.73 -18.65 5.04
N ASN A 276 24.41 -17.89 5.89
CA ASN A 276 24.12 -17.86 7.31
C ASN A 276 22.75 -17.23 7.59
N LYS A 277 21.87 -18.03 8.21
CA LYS A 277 20.44 -17.69 8.45
C LYS A 277 20.26 -16.54 9.44
N ASP A 278 21.18 -16.31 10.36
CA ASP A 278 21.09 -15.24 11.37
C ASP A 278 21.06 -13.85 10.73
N TYR A 279 21.83 -13.64 9.66
CA TYR A 279 21.85 -12.38 8.94
C TYR A 279 20.53 -12.14 8.17
N THR A 280 19.96 -13.19 7.57
CA THR A 280 18.66 -13.10 6.91
C THR A 280 17.52 -12.85 7.90
N ALA A 281 17.58 -13.48 9.08
CA ALA A 281 16.64 -13.23 10.15
C ALA A 281 16.74 -11.78 10.66
N ALA A 282 17.97 -11.27 10.86
CA ALA A 282 18.20 -9.88 11.25
C ALA A 282 17.65 -8.89 10.20
N LEU A 283 17.84 -9.16 8.89
CA LEU A 283 17.24 -8.36 7.82
C LEU A 283 15.71 -8.33 7.93
N THR A 284 15.08 -9.47 8.18
CA THR A 284 13.62 -9.56 8.34
C THR A 284 13.12 -8.71 9.51
N VAL A 285 13.82 -8.72 10.63
CA VAL A 285 13.51 -7.86 11.79
C VAL A 285 13.61 -6.38 11.41
N MET A 286 14.71 -5.97 10.76
CA MET A 286 14.92 -4.58 10.35
C MET A 286 13.89 -4.11 9.31
N LEU A 287 13.50 -4.96 8.34
CA LEU A 287 12.43 -4.69 7.39
C LEU A 287 11.07 -4.53 8.08
N SER A 288 10.81 -5.32 9.12
CA SER A 288 9.57 -5.19 9.92
C SER A 288 9.51 -3.87 10.68
N ALA A 289 10.65 -3.42 11.22
CA ALA A 289 10.78 -2.10 11.84
C ALA A 289 10.56 -0.98 10.82
N LEU A 290 11.11 -1.10 9.62
CA LEU A 290 10.90 -0.16 8.52
C LEU A 290 9.43 -0.06 8.12
N GLN A 291 8.71 -1.20 8.07
CA GLN A 291 7.28 -1.23 7.80
C GLN A 291 6.46 -0.53 8.89
N LEU A 292 6.85 -0.67 10.16
CA LEU A 292 6.17 0.00 11.27
C LEU A 292 6.27 1.52 11.19
N ILE A 293 7.35 2.06 10.60
CA ILE A 293 7.50 3.48 10.31
C ILE A 293 6.71 3.89 9.06
N SER A 294 6.83 3.11 7.98
CA SER A 294 6.31 3.50 6.67
C SER A 294 4.79 3.39 6.54
N LEU A 295 4.16 2.36 7.15
CA LEU A 295 2.73 2.12 6.98
C LEU A 295 1.84 3.24 7.53
N PRO A 296 2.07 3.79 8.74
CA PRO A 296 1.30 4.93 9.22
C PRO A 296 1.48 6.18 8.35
N LEU A 297 2.69 6.43 7.84
CA LEU A 297 2.96 7.55 6.95
C LEU A 297 2.26 7.39 5.59
N ASN A 298 2.17 6.17 5.06
CA ASN A 298 1.32 5.86 3.93
C ASN A 298 -0.16 6.11 4.24
N GLY A 299 -0.60 5.72 5.45
CA GLY A 299 -1.95 5.99 5.93
C GLY A 299 -2.28 7.49 5.98
N LEU A 300 -1.33 8.32 6.44
CA LEU A 300 -1.48 9.79 6.42
C LEU A 300 -1.65 10.32 4.99
N GLY A 301 -0.80 9.87 4.05
CA GLY A 301 -0.88 10.29 2.65
C GLY A 301 -2.19 9.86 1.97
N ASN A 302 -2.58 8.60 2.15
CA ASN A 302 -3.83 8.07 1.58
C ASN A 302 -5.08 8.73 2.21
N GLY A 303 -5.05 8.99 3.53
CA GLY A 303 -6.12 9.70 4.23
C GLY A 303 -6.34 11.13 3.73
N MET A 304 -5.28 11.79 3.28
CA MET A 304 -5.36 13.15 2.69
C MET A 304 -5.88 13.17 1.26
N GLN A 305 -5.96 12.05 0.58
CA GLN A 305 -6.39 11.97 -0.81
C GLN A 305 -7.72 12.68 -1.11
N PRO A 306 -8.82 12.49 -0.35
CA PRO A 306 -10.09 13.19 -0.62
C PRO A 306 -9.94 14.71 -0.51
N PHE A 307 -9.25 15.19 0.52
CA PHE A 307 -9.03 16.62 0.71
C PHE A 307 -8.22 17.23 -0.44
N VAL A 308 -7.13 16.56 -0.82
CA VAL A 308 -6.21 17.05 -1.85
C VAL A 308 -6.85 17.03 -3.22
N SER A 309 -7.43 15.88 -3.63
CA SER A 309 -8.01 15.75 -4.98
C SER A 309 -9.23 16.66 -5.18
N TYR A 310 -10.09 16.80 -4.17
CA TYR A 310 -11.25 17.69 -4.24
C TYR A 310 -10.85 19.17 -4.33
N ASN A 311 -10.01 19.67 -3.42
CA ASN A 311 -9.59 21.07 -3.41
C ASN A 311 -8.72 21.43 -4.63
N TYR A 312 -7.95 20.46 -5.16
CA TYR A 312 -7.25 20.63 -6.42
C TYR A 312 -8.23 20.77 -7.59
N GLY A 313 -9.30 19.98 -7.62
CA GLY A 313 -10.39 20.10 -8.59
C GLY A 313 -11.03 21.48 -8.56
N LYS A 314 -11.30 22.01 -7.36
CA LYS A 314 -11.87 23.37 -7.13
C LYS A 314 -10.89 24.51 -7.44
N GLY A 315 -9.57 24.26 -7.56
CA GLY A 315 -8.56 25.31 -7.73
C GLY A 315 -8.28 26.11 -6.46
N ASN A 316 -8.58 25.57 -5.27
CA ASN A 316 -8.37 26.25 -4.00
C ASN A 316 -6.92 26.07 -3.49
N ALA A 317 -5.99 26.85 -4.08
CA ALA A 317 -4.57 26.75 -3.82
C ALA A 317 -4.19 27.04 -2.35
N GLU A 318 -4.81 28.03 -1.72
CA GLU A 318 -4.55 28.42 -0.33
C GLU A 318 -4.87 27.28 0.63
N ARG A 319 -6.06 26.68 0.47
CA ARG A 319 -6.55 25.58 1.29
C ARG A 319 -5.69 24.32 1.11
N LEU A 320 -5.27 24.02 -0.14
CA LEU A 320 -4.33 22.94 -0.43
C LEU A 320 -3.01 23.12 0.32
N LYS A 321 -2.41 24.33 0.22
CA LYS A 321 -1.16 24.65 0.89
C LYS A 321 -1.27 24.44 2.41
N GLN A 322 -2.29 24.97 3.05
CA GLN A 322 -2.50 24.82 4.49
C GLN A 322 -2.69 23.35 4.89
N GLY A 323 -3.54 22.60 4.19
CA GLY A 323 -3.77 21.18 4.51
C GLY A 323 -2.54 20.31 4.34
N ILE A 324 -1.76 20.55 3.29
CA ILE A 324 -0.51 19.84 3.04
C ILE A 324 0.55 20.22 4.08
N GLN A 325 0.62 21.47 4.50
CA GLN A 325 1.51 21.91 5.59
C GLN A 325 1.19 21.17 6.90
N TYR A 326 -0.10 21.12 7.31
CA TYR A 326 -0.49 20.42 8.53
C TYR A 326 -0.12 18.94 8.49
N VAL A 327 -0.46 18.22 7.42
CA VAL A 327 -0.12 16.79 7.35
C VAL A 327 1.39 16.55 7.26
N THR A 328 2.14 17.46 6.62
CA THR A 328 3.61 17.37 6.55
C THR A 328 4.23 17.49 7.94
N VAL A 329 3.77 18.45 8.76
CA VAL A 329 4.24 18.62 10.14
C VAL A 329 3.88 17.40 10.99
N ILE A 330 2.64 16.90 10.90
CA ILE A 330 2.20 15.69 11.61
C ILE A 330 3.06 14.49 11.20
N ALA A 331 3.27 14.29 9.90
CA ALA A 331 4.08 13.20 9.37
C ALA A 331 5.55 13.31 9.80
N PHE A 332 6.11 14.52 9.82
CA PHE A 332 7.47 14.77 10.30
C PHE A 332 7.63 14.42 11.78
N ILE A 333 6.74 14.94 12.65
CA ILE A 333 6.76 14.64 14.09
C ILE A 333 6.64 13.13 14.31
N PHE A 334 5.73 12.46 13.62
CA PHE A 334 5.54 11.02 13.72
C PHE A 334 6.80 10.27 13.25
N ALA A 335 7.36 10.61 12.09
CA ALA A 335 8.56 9.96 11.55
C ALA A 335 9.75 10.10 12.50
N VAL A 336 10.01 11.31 13.01
CA VAL A 336 11.10 11.57 13.98
C VAL A 336 10.87 10.78 15.28
N SER A 337 9.64 10.77 15.80
CA SER A 337 9.32 10.08 17.07
C SER A 337 9.57 8.58 16.96
N ILE A 338 9.01 7.90 15.94
CA ILE A 338 9.20 6.45 15.75
C ILE A 338 10.64 6.12 15.40
N TRP A 339 11.28 6.92 14.55
CA TRP A 339 12.69 6.77 14.21
C TRP A 339 13.58 6.84 15.46
N SER A 340 13.38 7.86 16.32
CA SER A 340 14.13 8.02 17.57
C SER A 340 13.92 6.84 18.52
N VAL A 341 12.69 6.36 18.69
CA VAL A 341 12.39 5.16 19.51
C VAL A 341 13.08 3.93 18.92
N SER A 342 13.03 3.75 17.61
CA SER A 342 13.66 2.59 16.93
C SER A 342 15.17 2.57 17.09
N LEU A 343 15.81 3.73 17.15
CA LEU A 343 17.26 3.85 17.41
C LEU A 343 17.61 3.69 18.90
N ALA A 344 16.75 4.15 19.80
CA ALA A 344 16.99 4.06 21.25
C ALA A 344 16.86 2.63 21.76
N VAL A 345 15.95 1.83 21.19
CA VAL A 345 15.62 0.48 21.68
C VAL A 345 15.58 -0.55 20.54
N PRO A 346 16.67 -0.72 19.75
CA PRO A 346 16.68 -1.66 18.63
C PRO A 346 16.49 -3.12 19.06
N GLN A 347 16.89 -3.44 20.31
CA GLN A 347 16.73 -4.76 20.89
C GLN A 347 15.26 -5.18 21.07
N MET A 348 14.35 -4.22 21.29
CA MET A 348 12.92 -4.50 21.42
C MET A 348 12.36 -5.19 20.18
N TYR A 349 12.74 -4.72 18.98
CA TYR A 349 12.35 -5.35 17.73
C TYR A 349 12.93 -6.76 17.59
N ALA A 350 14.20 -6.96 17.95
CA ALA A 350 14.82 -8.27 17.91
C ALA A 350 14.10 -9.26 18.84
N HIS A 351 13.78 -8.87 20.07
CA HIS A 351 13.08 -9.73 21.03
C HIS A 351 11.63 -10.07 20.64
N ILE A 352 10.94 -9.16 19.92
CA ILE A 352 9.59 -9.45 19.39
C ILE A 352 9.64 -10.55 18.33
N PHE A 353 10.67 -10.56 17.48
CA PHE A 353 10.72 -11.43 16.29
C PHE A 353 11.69 -12.61 16.43
N SER A 354 12.65 -12.57 17.35
CA SER A 354 13.65 -13.62 17.54
C SER A 354 14.12 -13.70 19.00
N SER A 355 14.30 -14.93 19.48
CA SER A 355 14.93 -15.21 20.78
C SER A 355 16.45 -15.47 20.67
N SER A 356 17.04 -15.37 19.48
CA SER A 356 18.48 -15.61 19.27
C SER A 356 19.32 -14.39 19.66
N GLU A 357 20.29 -14.58 20.53
CA GLU A 357 21.26 -13.54 20.91
C GLU A 357 22.10 -13.06 19.73
N SER A 358 22.46 -13.97 18.81
CA SER A 358 23.21 -13.64 17.58
C SER A 358 22.43 -12.64 16.71
N VAL A 359 21.14 -12.91 16.45
CA VAL A 359 20.26 -12.01 15.69
C VAL A 359 20.11 -10.65 16.39
N THR A 360 19.93 -10.66 17.72
CA THR A 360 19.81 -9.43 18.53
C THR A 360 21.07 -8.58 18.45
N GLY A 361 22.25 -9.21 18.48
CA GLY A 361 23.54 -8.52 18.32
C GLY A 361 23.69 -7.84 16.96
N ILE A 362 23.30 -8.55 15.86
CA ILE A 362 23.33 -8.01 14.50
C ILE A 362 22.37 -6.83 14.38
N VAL A 363 21.12 -6.99 14.82
CA VAL A 363 20.10 -5.93 14.78
C VAL A 363 20.54 -4.69 15.55
N LYS A 364 21.02 -4.87 16.78
CA LYS A 364 21.51 -3.75 17.61
C LYS A 364 22.59 -2.92 16.91
N HIS A 365 23.50 -3.60 16.22
CA HIS A 365 24.64 -2.93 15.59
C HIS A 365 24.28 -2.27 14.24
N TYR A 366 23.46 -2.92 13.41
CA TYR A 366 23.21 -2.46 12.02
C TYR A 366 21.89 -1.72 11.83
N MET A 367 20.92 -1.81 12.74
CA MET A 367 19.64 -1.12 12.65
C MET A 367 19.77 0.41 12.51
N PRO A 368 20.70 1.09 13.22
CA PRO A 368 20.87 2.53 13.03
C PRO A 368 21.25 2.91 11.59
N PHE A 369 22.12 2.13 10.96
CA PHE A 369 22.53 2.36 9.56
C PHE A 369 21.40 2.03 8.59
N PHE A 370 20.66 0.96 8.85
CA PHE A 370 19.52 0.54 8.03
C PHE A 370 18.38 1.57 8.06
N LEU A 371 18.08 2.13 9.23
CA LEU A 371 17.01 3.11 9.42
C LEU A 371 17.46 4.57 9.25
N MET A 372 18.71 4.84 8.91
CA MET A 372 19.25 6.21 8.83
C MET A 372 18.42 7.12 7.92
N GLY A 373 17.97 6.61 6.78
CA GLY A 373 17.18 7.34 5.80
C GLY A 373 15.68 7.40 6.08
N SER A 374 15.16 6.55 6.98
CA SER A 374 13.72 6.44 7.22
C SER A 374 13.12 7.70 7.88
N ILE A 375 13.94 8.59 8.44
CA ILE A 375 13.52 9.92 8.86
C ILE A 375 12.89 10.72 7.69
N MET A 376 13.31 10.47 6.44
CA MET A 376 12.77 11.12 5.24
C MET A 376 11.46 10.50 4.74
N PHE A 377 10.92 9.48 5.41
CA PHE A 377 9.69 8.82 4.98
C PHE A 377 8.46 9.72 5.05
N PHE A 378 8.47 10.78 5.87
CA PHE A 378 7.40 11.78 5.84
C PHE A 378 7.25 12.44 4.47
N VAL A 379 8.34 12.61 3.73
CA VAL A 379 8.32 13.10 2.35
C VAL A 379 7.97 11.95 1.39
N GLN A 380 8.68 10.84 1.49
CA GLN A 380 8.60 9.75 0.51
C GLN A 380 7.26 9.01 0.55
N MET A 381 6.67 8.80 1.74
CA MET A 381 5.42 8.08 1.88
C MET A 381 4.22 9.04 1.86
N THR A 382 4.25 10.09 2.67
CA THR A 382 3.09 10.99 2.78
C THR A 382 2.99 11.93 1.59
N LEU A 383 4.04 12.71 1.28
CA LEU A 383 3.96 13.72 0.20
C LEU A 383 3.96 13.09 -1.19
N GLN A 384 4.56 11.92 -1.40
CA GLN A 384 4.47 11.22 -2.68
C GLN A 384 3.05 10.72 -2.95
N ASN A 385 2.33 10.21 -1.93
CA ASN A 385 0.92 9.86 -2.07
C ASN A 385 0.05 11.11 -2.36
N ILE A 386 0.38 12.25 -1.76
CA ILE A 386 -0.26 13.53 -2.09
C ILE A 386 0.02 13.93 -3.56
N ASN A 387 1.22 13.70 -4.05
CA ASN A 387 1.56 13.95 -5.46
C ASN A 387 0.71 13.08 -6.42
N VAL A 388 0.44 11.83 -6.05
CA VAL A 388 -0.53 10.97 -6.76
C VAL A 388 -1.94 11.54 -6.66
N ALA A 389 -2.36 12.00 -5.48
CA ALA A 389 -3.68 12.60 -5.26
C ALA A 389 -3.92 13.89 -6.07
N LEU A 390 -2.84 14.63 -6.38
CA LEU A 390 -2.85 15.77 -7.31
C LEU A 390 -2.91 15.37 -8.79
N GLY A 391 -2.93 14.07 -9.10
CA GLY A 391 -2.95 13.57 -10.48
C GLY A 391 -1.62 13.66 -11.23
N GLN A 392 -0.51 13.91 -10.55
CA GLN A 392 0.82 14.12 -11.12
C GLN A 392 1.54 12.81 -11.45
N ALA A 393 1.02 12.03 -12.41
CA ALA A 393 1.49 10.68 -12.74
C ALA A 393 3.00 10.62 -13.08
N LYS A 394 3.49 11.53 -13.92
CA LYS A 394 4.90 11.53 -14.37
C LYS A 394 5.87 11.80 -13.24
N SER A 395 5.59 12.83 -12.43
CA SER A 395 6.43 13.20 -11.29
C SER A 395 6.43 12.09 -10.23
N ALA A 396 5.26 11.54 -9.91
CA ALA A 396 5.13 10.47 -8.93
C ALA A 396 5.89 9.20 -9.36
N LEU A 397 5.76 8.79 -10.63
CA LEU A 397 6.47 7.63 -11.17
C LEU A 397 7.99 7.84 -11.16
N LEU A 398 8.45 9.01 -11.61
CA LEU A 398 9.88 9.33 -11.66
C LEU A 398 10.52 9.22 -10.27
N LEU A 399 9.89 9.80 -9.25
CA LEU A 399 10.38 9.75 -7.87
C LEU A 399 10.42 8.32 -7.32
N ALA A 400 9.40 7.50 -7.63
CA ALA A 400 9.37 6.10 -7.22
C ALA A 400 10.50 5.28 -7.86
N VAL A 401 10.72 5.45 -9.16
CA VAL A 401 11.77 4.73 -9.92
C VAL A 401 13.17 5.18 -9.46
N ILE A 402 13.38 6.48 -9.25
CA ILE A 402 14.68 7.02 -8.77
C ILE A 402 15.05 6.33 -7.45
N ARG A 403 14.16 6.29 -6.47
CA ARG A 403 14.45 5.71 -5.16
C ARG A 403 14.86 4.25 -5.26
N LYS A 404 14.02 3.43 -5.87
CA LYS A 404 14.09 1.97 -5.76
C LYS A 404 14.94 1.33 -6.85
N VAL A 405 14.80 1.78 -8.08
CA VAL A 405 15.47 1.15 -9.23
C VAL A 405 16.81 1.80 -9.51
N ILE A 406 16.89 3.14 -9.49
CA ILE A 406 18.11 3.85 -9.88
C ILE A 406 19.10 3.96 -8.72
N ILE A 407 18.62 4.17 -7.49
CA ILE A 407 19.51 4.36 -6.33
C ILE A 407 19.70 3.05 -5.58
N LEU A 408 18.63 2.46 -5.03
CA LEU A 408 18.72 1.37 -4.05
C LEU A 408 19.34 0.09 -4.66
N ILE A 409 18.83 -0.38 -5.79
CA ILE A 409 19.31 -1.64 -6.37
C ILE A 409 20.79 -1.57 -6.76
N PRO A 410 21.25 -0.58 -7.54
CA PRO A 410 22.69 -0.47 -7.86
C PRO A 410 23.55 -0.25 -6.62
N LEU A 411 23.09 0.57 -5.67
CA LEU A 411 23.82 0.85 -4.44
C LEU A 411 23.99 -0.41 -3.58
N CYS A 412 22.97 -1.27 -3.53
CA CYS A 412 23.06 -2.54 -2.81
C CYS A 412 24.17 -3.43 -3.41
N PHE A 413 24.25 -3.57 -4.74
CA PHE A 413 25.32 -4.34 -5.38
C PHE A 413 26.70 -3.73 -5.15
N VAL A 414 26.84 -2.42 -5.32
CA VAL A 414 28.12 -1.71 -5.13
C VAL A 414 28.58 -1.81 -3.67
N LEU A 415 27.73 -1.48 -2.71
CA LEU A 415 28.13 -1.53 -1.30
C LEU A 415 28.39 -2.97 -0.82
N THR A 416 27.64 -3.95 -1.32
CA THR A 416 27.89 -5.36 -0.99
C THR A 416 29.26 -5.82 -1.53
N HIS A 417 29.66 -5.36 -2.71
CA HIS A 417 30.96 -5.67 -3.28
C HIS A 417 32.12 -5.16 -2.40
N PHE A 418 32.02 -3.94 -1.86
CA PHE A 418 33.10 -3.33 -1.07
C PHE A 418 33.03 -3.63 0.44
N LEU A 419 31.82 -3.77 1.01
CA LEU A 419 31.58 -3.88 2.46
C LEU A 419 31.02 -5.25 2.87
N GLY A 420 30.82 -6.19 1.93
CA GLY A 420 30.18 -7.47 2.20
C GLY A 420 28.74 -7.30 2.70
N PHE A 421 28.33 -8.14 3.65
CA PHE A 421 26.95 -8.10 4.19
C PHE A 421 26.56 -6.76 4.82
N LYS A 422 27.53 -5.99 5.35
CA LYS A 422 27.28 -4.65 5.90
C LYS A 422 26.72 -3.70 4.83
N GLY A 423 27.19 -3.86 3.58
CA GLY A 423 26.73 -3.08 2.46
C GLY A 423 25.24 -3.27 2.15
N VAL A 424 24.69 -4.47 2.34
CA VAL A 424 23.25 -4.73 2.18
C VAL A 424 22.44 -3.89 3.16
N TYR A 425 22.81 -3.88 4.45
CA TYR A 425 22.10 -3.13 5.47
C TYR A 425 22.24 -1.60 5.32
N MET A 426 23.41 -1.13 4.91
CA MET A 426 23.65 0.31 4.71
C MET A 426 22.96 0.85 3.45
N SER A 427 22.75 0.02 2.43
CA SER A 427 22.19 0.44 1.15
C SER A 427 20.78 1.02 1.28
N GLU A 428 19.91 0.43 2.11
CA GLU A 428 18.55 0.95 2.35
C GLU A 428 18.58 2.32 2.99
N GLY A 429 19.33 2.48 4.09
CA GLY A 429 19.41 3.75 4.81
C GLY A 429 19.97 4.89 3.95
N ILE A 430 21.03 4.64 3.18
CA ILE A 430 21.64 5.65 2.30
C ILE A 430 20.69 5.98 1.14
N ALA A 431 20.10 4.97 0.51
CA ALA A 431 19.18 5.18 -0.60
C ALA A 431 17.94 5.98 -0.18
N ASP A 432 17.38 5.67 0.98
CA ASP A 432 16.24 6.39 1.53
C ASP A 432 16.57 7.84 1.86
N LEU A 433 17.74 8.11 2.42
CA LEU A 433 18.17 9.46 2.71
C LEU A 433 18.35 10.28 1.42
N VAL A 434 19.09 9.77 0.45
CA VAL A 434 19.34 10.46 -0.83
C VAL A 434 18.04 10.66 -1.61
N ALA A 435 17.23 9.61 -1.74
CA ALA A 435 15.96 9.71 -2.45
C ALA A 435 14.97 10.63 -1.73
N GLY A 436 14.98 10.65 -0.40
CA GLY A 436 14.16 11.55 0.41
C GLY A 436 14.50 13.00 0.18
N ILE A 437 15.79 13.35 0.13
CA ILE A 437 16.27 14.70 -0.19
C ILE A 437 15.85 15.11 -1.61
N ILE A 438 16.06 14.23 -2.61
CA ILE A 438 15.65 14.47 -3.99
C ILE A 438 14.14 14.72 -4.06
N THR A 439 13.35 13.85 -3.41
CA THR A 439 11.88 13.97 -3.38
C THR A 439 11.45 15.27 -2.73
N ALA A 440 12.07 15.67 -1.62
CA ALA A 440 11.79 16.94 -0.94
C ALA A 440 12.05 18.14 -1.87
N ILE A 441 13.21 18.19 -2.51
CA ILE A 441 13.57 19.27 -3.44
C ILE A 441 12.56 19.37 -4.58
N VAL A 442 12.20 18.24 -5.19
CA VAL A 442 11.24 18.21 -6.31
C VAL A 442 9.86 18.69 -5.84
N ILE A 443 9.33 18.12 -4.77
CA ILE A 443 7.98 18.41 -4.28
C ILE A 443 7.86 19.87 -3.84
N PHE A 444 8.79 20.36 -3.02
CA PHE A 444 8.73 21.74 -2.53
C PHE A 444 8.89 22.80 -3.64
N LYS A 445 9.55 22.46 -4.76
CA LYS A 445 9.63 23.34 -5.94
C LYS A 445 8.40 23.23 -6.84
N THR A 446 7.80 22.05 -6.98
CA THR A 446 6.73 21.80 -7.97
C THR A 446 5.34 22.10 -7.41
N PHE A 447 5.05 21.80 -6.14
CA PHE A 447 3.72 22.00 -5.57
C PHE A 447 3.20 23.43 -5.65
N PRO A 448 3.97 24.48 -5.27
CA PRO A 448 3.50 25.85 -5.40
C PRO A 448 3.16 26.24 -6.85
N LYS A 449 3.94 25.75 -7.80
CA LYS A 449 3.71 25.98 -9.24
C LYS A 449 2.43 25.30 -9.72
N ILE A 450 2.25 24.02 -9.37
CA ILE A 450 1.07 23.22 -9.73
C ILE A 450 -0.21 23.87 -9.16
N PHE A 451 -0.17 24.36 -7.92
CA PHE A 451 -1.35 24.99 -7.29
C PHE A 451 -1.71 26.30 -7.98
N ARG A 452 -0.71 27.12 -8.30
CA ARG A 452 -0.92 28.39 -9.00
C ARG A 452 -1.45 28.18 -10.42
N GLU A 453 -0.88 27.26 -11.17
CA GLU A 453 -1.34 26.94 -12.53
C GLU A 453 -2.79 26.46 -12.52
N ARG A 454 -3.14 25.60 -11.55
CA ARG A 454 -4.50 25.10 -11.42
C ARG A 454 -5.51 26.19 -11.02
N GLU A 455 -5.13 27.07 -10.13
CA GLU A 455 -5.98 28.21 -9.73
C GLU A 455 -6.29 29.12 -10.91
N ILE A 456 -5.31 29.40 -11.74
CA ILE A 456 -5.49 30.22 -12.96
C ILE A 456 -6.42 29.51 -13.94
N GLU A 457 -6.17 28.23 -14.24
CA GLU A 457 -7.00 27.42 -15.15
C GLU A 457 -8.49 27.39 -14.73
N VAL A 458 -8.75 27.25 -13.43
CA VAL A 458 -10.13 27.22 -12.91
C VAL A 458 -10.78 28.60 -13.01
N LYS A 459 -10.06 29.68 -12.70
CA LYS A 459 -10.57 31.06 -12.85
C LYS A 459 -10.91 31.41 -14.31
N GLU A 460 -10.06 31.03 -15.24
CA GLU A 460 -10.30 31.23 -16.67
C GLU A 460 -11.56 30.48 -17.14
N LYS A 461 -11.74 29.23 -16.73
CA LYS A 461 -12.94 28.45 -17.05
C LYS A 461 -14.22 29.02 -16.44
N MET A 462 -14.15 29.70 -15.30
CA MET A 462 -15.29 30.36 -14.67
C MET A 462 -15.67 31.66 -15.40
N GLN A 463 -14.73 32.35 -16.02
CA GLN A 463 -14.97 33.58 -16.78
C GLN A 463 -15.60 33.30 -18.16
N ILE A 464 -15.44 32.09 -18.69
CA ILE A 464 -15.97 31.67 -20.00
C ILE A 464 -17.40 31.10 -19.89
N ARG A 465 -17.84 30.76 -18.66
CA ARG A 465 -19.22 30.31 -18.36
C ARG A 465 -20.12 31.47 -17.92
#